data_98b42d121fcef0fba1e5d8007f7b2fdc
#
_entry.id   98b42d121fcef0fba1e5d8007f7b2fdc
#
_cell.length_a   1.000
_cell.length_b   1.000
_cell.length_c   1.000
_cell.angle_alpha   90.00
_cell.angle_beta   90.00
_cell.angle_gamma   90.00
#
_symmetry.space_group_name_H-M   'P 1'
#
loop_
_entity.id
_entity.type
_entity.pdbx_description
1 polymer ?
#
loop_
_entity_poly.entity_id
_entity_poly.type
_entity_poly.pdbx_seq_one_letter_code
_entity_poly.pdbx_strand_id
1 'polypeptide(L)'
;MCNAYRIGRDTRSTPAVLPEGLLRDLSEDRLVRRTDRAPVYAGGSDLVTMRWGFERPGLGTVNNSREDKLDGPMWRKAFQERRCLVPATGYFEFTGPKGLKRTHLFARADGTWMWIAGIWEESSEHGPCFSMITTEPNATVLPYHDRMPVVLEPGEIDDFLAGRMRHFKPPAESLRVADAANPLLKRPRPVQEELF
;
A
#
# COMPACT_ATOMS: atom_id res chain seq x y z
N MET A 1 10.72 -3.39 -3.61
CA MET A 1 9.23 -3.32 -3.66
C MET A 1 8.68 -3.30 -2.25
N CYS A 2 7.65 -2.48 -2.05
CA CYS A 2 7.01 -2.27 -0.77
C CYS A 2 6.60 -3.59 -0.08
N ASN A 3 7.10 -3.83 1.13
CA ASN A 3 6.76 -4.98 1.96
C ASN A 3 6.20 -4.56 3.33
N ALA A 4 6.09 -3.28 3.56
CA ALA A 4 5.48 -2.70 4.73
C ALA A 4 4.94 -1.30 4.41
N TYR A 5 3.79 -0.97 4.93
CA TYR A 5 3.22 0.36 4.86
C TYR A 5 2.57 0.74 6.19
N ARG A 6 2.26 2.00 6.35
CA ARG A 6 1.71 2.56 7.57
C ARG A 6 0.33 3.14 7.32
N ILE A 7 -0.57 2.83 8.20
CA ILE A 7 -1.83 3.53 8.40
C ILE A 7 -1.63 4.33 9.68
N GLY A 8 -1.69 5.66 9.61
CA GLY A 8 -1.48 6.51 10.77
C GLY A 8 -2.74 7.30 11.10
N ARG A 9 -2.76 7.92 12.27
CA ARG A 9 -3.76 8.93 12.57
C ARG A 9 -3.59 10.08 11.60
N ASP A 10 -4.63 10.36 10.87
CA ASP A 10 -4.70 11.57 10.08
C ASP A 10 -6.06 12.23 10.31
N THR A 11 -6.04 13.50 10.65
CA THR A 11 -7.25 14.31 10.84
C THR A 11 -7.71 14.97 9.55
N ARG A 12 -7.02 14.70 8.43
CA ARG A 12 -7.29 15.33 7.15
C ARG A 12 -8.42 14.63 6.41
N SER A 13 -9.13 15.42 5.63
CA SER A 13 -10.35 14.99 4.95
C SER A 13 -10.14 13.88 3.93
N THR A 14 -11.10 12.98 3.86
CA THR A 14 -11.28 12.05 2.74
C THR A 14 -11.53 12.84 1.45
N PRO A 15 -10.95 12.45 0.29
CA PRO A 15 -11.32 13.05 -0.99
C PRO A 15 -12.84 13.03 -1.21
N ALA A 16 -13.39 14.11 -1.78
CA ALA A 16 -14.86 14.26 -1.97
C ALA A 16 -15.48 13.14 -2.82
N VAL A 17 -14.68 12.47 -3.63
CA VAL A 17 -15.09 11.31 -4.45
C VAL A 17 -15.34 10.04 -3.64
N LEU A 18 -14.87 9.98 -2.42
CA LEU A 18 -15.04 8.84 -1.51
C LEU A 18 -16.11 9.14 -0.46
N PRO A 19 -16.78 8.10 0.10
CA PRO A 19 -17.78 8.28 1.13
C PRO A 19 -17.27 9.10 2.31
N GLU A 20 -18.10 10.04 2.77
CA GLU A 20 -17.80 10.84 3.94
C GLU A 20 -17.61 9.93 5.18
N GLY A 21 -16.58 10.21 5.95
CA GLY A 21 -16.26 9.43 7.15
C GLY A 21 -15.68 8.04 6.89
N LEU A 22 -15.35 7.69 5.64
CA LEU A 22 -14.74 6.39 5.29
C LEU A 22 -13.53 6.04 6.17
N LEU A 23 -12.75 7.03 6.59
CA LEU A 23 -11.52 6.83 7.37
C LEU A 23 -11.69 6.99 8.89
N ARG A 24 -12.94 7.21 9.37
CA ARG A 24 -13.22 7.46 10.80
C ARG A 24 -12.68 6.37 11.73
N ASP A 25 -12.68 5.13 11.26
CA ASP A 25 -12.26 3.98 12.04
C ASP A 25 -10.75 3.70 11.95
N LEU A 26 -10.01 4.50 11.16
CA LEU A 26 -8.55 4.44 11.06
C LEU A 26 -7.89 5.36 12.09
N SER A 27 -8.24 5.20 13.37
CA SER A 27 -7.82 6.10 14.46
C SER A 27 -6.45 5.75 15.06
N GLU A 28 -5.91 4.57 14.77
CA GLU A 28 -4.67 4.08 15.37
C GLU A 28 -3.51 3.98 14.37
N ASP A 29 -2.31 4.32 14.84
CA ASP A 29 -1.08 4.06 14.09
C ASP A 29 -0.88 2.55 13.93
N ARG A 30 -0.90 2.07 12.69
CA ARG A 30 -0.76 0.66 12.37
C ARG A 30 0.29 0.42 11.30
N LEU A 31 1.21 -0.48 11.61
CA LEU A 31 2.11 -1.05 10.60
C LEU A 31 1.44 -2.26 9.96
N VAL A 32 1.36 -2.26 8.65
CA VAL A 32 0.87 -3.39 7.85
C VAL A 32 2.05 -4.01 7.13
N ARG A 33 2.22 -5.31 7.32
CA ARG A 33 3.25 -6.13 6.68
C ARG A 33 2.61 -7.05 5.63
N ARG A 34 3.42 -7.57 4.75
CA ARG A 34 2.99 -8.66 3.85
C ARG A 34 2.29 -9.76 4.66
N THR A 35 1.15 -10.23 4.18
CA THR A 35 0.23 -11.21 4.77
C THR A 35 -0.66 -10.71 5.91
N ASP A 36 -0.43 -9.51 6.43
CA ASP A 36 -1.36 -8.92 7.39
C ASP A 36 -2.70 -8.60 6.74
N ARG A 37 -3.75 -8.57 7.55
CA ARG A 37 -5.06 -8.07 7.12
C ARG A 37 -5.13 -6.57 7.37
N ALA A 38 -5.67 -5.84 6.42
CA ALA A 38 -5.75 -4.38 6.47
C ALA A 38 -7.04 -3.86 5.83
N PRO A 39 -7.49 -2.66 6.19
CA PRO A 39 -8.64 -2.02 5.58
C PRO A 39 -8.31 -1.59 4.14
N VAL A 40 -9.26 -1.85 3.24
CA VAL A 40 -9.18 -1.56 1.80
C VAL A 40 -10.54 -1.06 1.35
N TYR A 41 -10.58 -0.05 0.49
CA TYR A 41 -11.81 0.41 -0.15
C TYR A 41 -11.99 -0.29 -1.51
N ALA A 42 -13.06 -1.06 -1.66
CA ALA A 42 -13.39 -1.80 -2.88
C ALA A 42 -14.73 -1.37 -3.49
N GLY A 43 -15.17 -0.16 -3.20
CA GLY A 43 -16.51 0.35 -3.52
C GLY A 43 -17.48 0.22 -2.34
N GLY A 44 -18.66 0.84 -2.48
CA GLY A 44 -19.67 0.85 -1.40
C GLY A 44 -19.45 1.99 -0.39
N SER A 45 -19.93 1.81 0.85
CA SER A 45 -19.89 2.83 1.91
C SER A 45 -18.70 2.69 2.86
N ASP A 46 -18.10 1.51 2.96
CA ASP A 46 -17.20 1.16 4.04
C ASP A 46 -15.88 0.52 3.56
N LEU A 47 -14.90 0.48 4.45
CA LEU A 47 -13.68 -0.27 4.25
C LEU A 47 -13.91 -1.76 4.52
N VAL A 48 -13.34 -2.61 3.68
CA VAL A 48 -13.35 -4.07 3.85
C VAL A 48 -11.96 -4.53 4.32
N THR A 49 -11.93 -5.40 5.33
CA THR A 49 -10.67 -5.98 5.80
C THR A 49 -10.22 -7.13 4.90
N MET A 50 -9.10 -6.94 4.19
CA MET A 50 -8.52 -7.91 3.26
C MET A 50 -7.09 -8.29 3.66
N ARG A 51 -6.64 -9.49 3.29
CA ARG A 51 -5.24 -9.94 3.48
C ARG A 51 -4.36 -9.35 2.37
N TRP A 52 -3.21 -8.80 2.75
CA TRP A 52 -2.25 -8.26 1.78
C TRP A 52 -1.37 -9.36 1.17
N GLY A 53 -1.70 -9.76 -0.03
CA GLY A 53 -0.97 -10.72 -0.85
C GLY A 53 -1.83 -11.91 -1.27
N PHE A 54 -1.67 -12.29 -2.53
CA PHE A 54 -2.28 -13.44 -3.15
C PHE A 54 -1.36 -14.65 -3.01
N GLU A 55 -1.88 -15.79 -2.61
CA GLU A 55 -1.12 -17.04 -2.75
C GLU A 55 -1.13 -17.50 -4.21
N ARG A 56 0.06 -17.80 -4.72
CA ARG A 56 0.26 -18.28 -6.09
C ARG A 56 1.09 -19.55 -6.09
N PRO A 57 0.61 -20.63 -6.71
CA PRO A 57 1.37 -21.89 -6.82
C PRO A 57 2.79 -21.62 -7.39
N GLY A 58 3.80 -22.11 -6.71
CA GLY A 58 5.20 -21.95 -7.09
C GLY A 58 5.82 -20.58 -6.84
N LEU A 59 5.04 -19.54 -6.50
CA LEU A 59 5.52 -18.19 -6.23
C LEU A 59 5.35 -17.76 -4.76
N GLY A 60 4.51 -18.48 -4.01
CA GLY A 60 4.13 -18.09 -2.65
C GLY A 60 3.27 -16.82 -2.63
N THR A 61 3.39 -16.02 -1.58
CA THR A 61 2.61 -14.79 -1.44
C THR A 61 3.12 -13.68 -2.34
N VAL A 62 2.27 -13.19 -3.24
CA VAL A 62 2.54 -12.06 -4.15
C VAL A 62 1.72 -10.85 -3.73
N ASN A 63 2.36 -9.89 -3.09
CA ASN A 63 1.71 -8.72 -2.48
C ASN A 63 1.77 -7.46 -3.36
N ASN A 64 2.52 -7.48 -4.47
CA ASN A 64 2.63 -6.38 -5.41
C ASN A 64 2.42 -6.88 -6.84
N SER A 65 1.53 -6.22 -7.59
CA SER A 65 1.22 -6.48 -9.00
C SER A 65 1.90 -5.42 -9.86
N ARG A 66 2.69 -5.83 -10.83
CA ARG A 66 3.34 -4.87 -11.74
C ARG A 66 2.35 -4.38 -12.79
N GLU A 67 2.32 -3.07 -13.03
CA GLU A 67 1.48 -2.42 -14.05
C GLU A 67 1.64 -3.07 -15.43
N ASP A 68 2.88 -3.30 -15.86
CA ASP A 68 3.21 -3.89 -17.15
C ASP A 68 2.83 -5.39 -17.30
N LYS A 69 2.25 -5.98 -16.24
CA LYS A 69 1.79 -7.38 -16.22
C LYS A 69 0.28 -7.52 -15.95
N LEU A 70 -0.45 -6.41 -15.77
CA LEU A 70 -1.86 -6.45 -15.38
C LEU A 70 -2.78 -7.10 -16.42
N ASP A 71 -2.44 -7.03 -17.71
CA ASP A 71 -3.16 -7.71 -18.77
C ASP A 71 -2.80 -9.20 -18.92
N GLY A 72 -1.81 -9.67 -18.16
CA GLY A 72 -1.42 -11.08 -18.12
C GLY A 72 -2.42 -11.97 -17.39
N PRO A 73 -2.35 -13.31 -17.60
CA PRO A 73 -3.34 -14.24 -17.08
C PRO A 73 -3.47 -14.23 -15.55
N MET A 74 -2.41 -13.86 -14.85
CA MET A 74 -2.38 -13.83 -13.38
C MET A 74 -3.24 -12.70 -12.78
N TRP A 75 -3.33 -11.55 -13.47
CA TRP A 75 -3.91 -10.32 -12.92
C TRP A 75 -5.13 -9.81 -13.66
N ARG A 76 -5.28 -10.18 -14.94
CA ARG A 76 -6.28 -9.63 -15.86
C ARG A 76 -7.67 -9.59 -15.25
N LYS A 77 -8.14 -10.70 -14.69
CA LYS A 77 -9.50 -10.79 -14.14
C LYS A 77 -9.67 -9.82 -12.96
N ALA A 78 -8.74 -9.84 -12.00
CA ALA A 78 -8.80 -8.93 -10.86
C ALA A 78 -8.68 -7.46 -11.29
N PHE A 79 -7.83 -7.17 -12.28
CA PHE A 79 -7.66 -5.81 -12.79
C PHE A 79 -8.87 -5.28 -13.56
N GLN A 80 -9.60 -6.12 -14.25
CA GLN A 80 -10.81 -5.74 -14.97
C GLN A 80 -12.01 -5.58 -14.06
N GLU A 81 -12.17 -6.45 -13.05
CA GLU A 81 -13.40 -6.59 -12.27
C GLU A 81 -13.30 -6.13 -10.81
N ARG A 82 -12.09 -6.07 -10.24
CA ARG A 82 -11.90 -5.97 -8.79
C ARG A 82 -10.77 -5.03 -8.41
N ARG A 83 -10.96 -3.75 -8.72
CA ARG A 83 -10.07 -2.68 -8.32
C ARG A 83 -10.38 -2.23 -6.90
N CYS A 84 -9.36 -1.78 -6.19
CA CYS A 84 -9.51 -1.28 -4.83
C CYS A 84 -8.48 -0.19 -4.53
N LEU A 85 -8.72 0.53 -3.45
CA LEU A 85 -7.81 1.55 -2.92
C LEU A 85 -7.29 1.11 -1.57
N VAL A 86 -6.00 1.21 -1.38
CA VAL A 86 -5.34 0.93 -0.11
C VAL A 86 -4.99 2.25 0.56
N PRO A 87 -5.67 2.63 1.65
CA PRO A 87 -5.33 3.85 2.39
C PRO A 87 -4.01 3.67 3.14
N ALA A 88 -3.10 4.61 2.96
CA ALA A 88 -1.82 4.62 3.64
C ALA A 88 -1.41 6.05 4.02
N THR A 89 -0.64 6.21 5.08
CA THR A 89 0.04 7.47 5.41
C THR A 89 1.51 7.45 5.04
N GLY A 90 2.00 6.30 4.59
CA GLY A 90 3.34 6.13 4.05
C GLY A 90 3.69 4.67 3.82
N TYR A 91 4.71 4.43 3.00
CA TYR A 91 5.25 3.09 2.76
C TYR A 91 6.76 3.06 2.97
N PHE A 92 7.30 1.87 3.21
CA PHE A 92 8.71 1.68 3.49
C PHE A 92 9.43 1.00 2.33
N GLU A 93 10.64 1.51 2.02
CA GLU A 93 11.62 0.85 1.15
C GLU A 93 12.95 0.67 1.87
N PHE A 94 13.72 -0.28 1.38
CA PHE A 94 14.95 -0.73 2.05
C PHE A 94 16.10 -0.74 1.06
N THR A 95 17.16 0.03 1.32
CA THR A 95 18.38 0.08 0.51
C THR A 95 19.56 -0.58 1.23
N GLY A 96 20.61 -0.88 0.49
CA GLY A 96 21.86 -1.45 1.03
C GLY A 96 21.86 -2.99 1.13
N PRO A 97 23.02 -3.58 1.46
CA PRO A 97 23.22 -5.02 1.48
C PRO A 97 22.47 -5.71 2.63
N LYS A 98 22.30 -7.03 2.52
CA LYS A 98 21.70 -7.85 3.58
C LYS A 98 22.47 -7.65 4.91
N GLY A 99 21.74 -7.37 5.98
CA GLY A 99 22.29 -7.12 7.32
C GLY A 99 22.61 -5.65 7.61
N LEU A 100 22.73 -4.79 6.59
CA LEU A 100 23.01 -3.35 6.72
C LEU A 100 21.95 -2.52 6.00
N LYS A 101 20.70 -2.96 6.03
CA LYS A 101 19.60 -2.26 5.36
C LYS A 101 19.31 -0.91 6.03
N ARG A 102 19.34 0.15 5.21
CA ARG A 102 18.74 1.45 5.56
C ARG A 102 17.26 1.41 5.21
N THR A 103 16.47 2.04 6.03
CA THR A 103 15.01 2.08 5.86
C THR A 103 14.59 3.50 5.55
N HIS A 104 13.76 3.64 4.52
CA HIS A 104 13.24 4.91 4.06
C HIS A 104 11.71 4.87 4.12
N LEU A 105 11.13 5.91 4.72
CA LEU A 105 9.68 6.13 4.76
C LEU A 105 9.31 7.17 3.70
N PHE A 106 8.47 6.76 2.76
CA PHE A 106 7.86 7.63 1.76
C PHE A 106 6.46 8.03 2.22
N ALA A 107 6.15 9.30 2.14
CA ALA A 107 4.84 9.86 2.45
C ALA A 107 4.49 10.95 1.45
N ARG A 108 3.23 11.36 1.37
CA ARG A 108 2.87 12.53 0.55
C ARG A 108 3.53 13.78 1.10
N ALA A 109 4.01 14.64 0.21
CA ALA A 109 4.68 15.90 0.59
C ALA A 109 3.73 16.85 1.30
N ASP A 110 2.47 16.90 0.86
CA ASP A 110 1.38 17.68 1.49
C ASP A 110 0.88 17.04 2.79
N GLY A 111 1.37 15.84 3.09
CA GLY A 111 1.02 15.06 4.24
C GLY A 111 -0.40 14.49 4.24
N THR A 112 -1.14 14.52 3.15
CA THR A 112 -2.46 13.88 3.02
C THR A 112 -2.35 12.35 2.93
N TRP A 113 -3.50 11.66 2.92
CA TRP A 113 -3.55 10.22 2.68
C TRP A 113 -3.00 9.87 1.30
N MET A 114 -2.27 8.77 1.24
CA MET A 114 -1.97 8.06 -0.01
C MET A 114 -3.11 7.12 -0.33
N TRP A 115 -3.67 7.24 -1.51
CA TRP A 115 -4.59 6.27 -2.07
C TRP A 115 -3.83 5.40 -3.06
N ILE A 116 -3.38 4.23 -2.58
CA ILE A 116 -2.60 3.32 -3.40
C ILE A 116 -3.55 2.44 -4.20
N ALA A 117 -3.37 2.42 -5.52
CA ALA A 117 -4.13 1.55 -6.41
C ALA A 117 -3.84 0.08 -6.10
N GLY A 118 -4.89 -0.72 -6.05
CA GLY A 118 -4.80 -2.15 -5.80
C GLY A 118 -5.81 -2.94 -6.64
N ILE A 119 -5.62 -4.24 -6.61
CA ILE A 119 -6.57 -5.24 -7.10
C ILE A 119 -6.83 -6.27 -6.03
N TRP A 120 -8.00 -6.90 -6.05
CA TRP A 120 -8.35 -7.90 -5.05
C TRP A 120 -9.00 -9.14 -5.65
N GLU A 121 -9.02 -10.23 -4.90
CA GLU A 121 -9.69 -11.48 -5.26
C GLU A 121 -10.14 -12.23 -4.00
N GLU A 122 -11.10 -13.11 -4.17
CA GLU A 122 -11.46 -14.09 -3.13
C GLU A 122 -10.50 -15.28 -3.15
N SER A 123 -10.00 -15.63 -1.98
CA SER A 123 -9.24 -16.84 -1.74
C SER A 123 -10.09 -17.82 -0.92
N SER A 124 -10.15 -19.08 -1.33
CA SER A 124 -10.85 -20.13 -0.57
C SER A 124 -10.23 -20.38 0.82
N GLU A 125 -8.94 -20.09 0.98
CA GLU A 125 -8.20 -20.32 2.23
C GLU A 125 -8.18 -19.07 3.12
N HIS A 126 -8.08 -17.88 2.51
CA HIS A 126 -7.79 -16.66 3.25
C HIS A 126 -8.92 -15.60 3.19
N GLY A 127 -10.01 -15.88 2.45
CA GLY A 127 -11.05 -14.88 2.16
C GLY A 127 -10.53 -13.78 1.24
N PRO A 128 -11.05 -12.55 1.31
CA PRO A 128 -10.63 -11.48 0.43
C PRO A 128 -9.15 -11.11 0.64
N CYS A 129 -8.41 -11.07 -0.47
CA CYS A 129 -7.00 -10.73 -0.54
C CYS A 129 -6.79 -9.58 -1.52
N PHE A 130 -5.80 -8.72 -1.27
CA PHE A 130 -5.43 -7.64 -2.19
C PHE A 130 -3.94 -7.63 -2.52
N SER A 131 -3.62 -7.01 -3.65
CA SER A 131 -2.25 -6.72 -4.09
C SER A 131 -2.15 -5.26 -4.52
N MET A 132 -1.10 -4.57 -4.11
CA MET A 132 -0.83 -3.20 -4.54
C MET A 132 -0.30 -3.19 -5.97
N ILE A 133 -0.78 -2.27 -6.80
CA ILE A 133 -0.21 -2.05 -8.14
C ILE A 133 1.07 -1.23 -7.98
N THR A 134 2.11 -1.63 -8.72
CA THR A 134 3.38 -0.90 -8.76
C THR A 134 3.73 -0.47 -10.17
N THR A 135 4.33 0.71 -10.29
CA THR A 135 4.76 1.33 -11.55
C THR A 135 6.24 1.72 -11.51
N GLU A 136 6.71 2.37 -12.55
CA GLU A 136 8.05 2.98 -12.59
C GLU A 136 8.18 4.06 -11.52
N PRO A 137 9.39 4.28 -10.96
CA PRO A 137 9.58 5.26 -9.92
C PRO A 137 9.56 6.69 -10.47
N ASN A 138 9.05 7.63 -9.69
CA ASN A 138 9.28 9.06 -9.94
C ASN A 138 10.70 9.48 -9.48
N ALA A 139 11.06 10.74 -9.71
CA ALA A 139 12.39 11.26 -9.36
C ALA A 139 12.72 11.12 -7.86
N THR A 140 11.73 11.19 -6.97
CA THR A 140 11.92 11.03 -5.52
C THR A 140 12.23 9.59 -5.13
N VAL A 141 11.65 8.59 -5.80
CA VAL A 141 11.81 7.17 -5.45
C VAL A 141 12.98 6.52 -6.18
N LEU A 142 13.30 6.98 -7.40
CA LEU A 142 14.35 6.40 -8.26
C LEU A 142 15.70 6.15 -7.56
N PRO A 143 16.22 7.02 -6.69
CA PRO A 143 17.48 6.77 -5.98
C PRO A 143 17.43 5.59 -4.99
N TYR A 144 16.24 5.10 -4.63
CA TYR A 144 16.01 4.10 -3.59
C TYR A 144 15.49 2.77 -4.14
N HIS A 145 14.67 2.82 -5.18
CA HIS A 145 14.07 1.62 -5.77
C HIS A 145 13.65 1.86 -7.23
N ASP A 146 13.71 0.81 -8.05
CA ASP A 146 13.31 0.79 -9.46
C ASP A 146 11.79 0.71 -9.69
N ARG A 147 11.01 0.59 -8.64
CA ARG A 147 9.54 0.56 -8.66
C ARG A 147 8.96 1.32 -7.48
N MET A 148 7.73 1.83 -7.64
CA MET A 148 6.95 2.44 -6.56
C MET A 148 5.50 1.98 -6.60
N PRO A 149 4.76 2.02 -5.47
CA PRO A 149 3.30 1.87 -5.50
C PRO A 149 2.66 2.94 -6.38
N VAL A 150 1.60 2.59 -7.09
CA VAL A 150 0.77 3.56 -7.81
C VAL A 150 -0.01 4.37 -6.78
N VAL A 151 0.39 5.60 -6.54
CA VAL A 151 -0.31 6.55 -5.68
C VAL A 151 -1.20 7.41 -6.57
N LEU A 152 -2.51 7.31 -6.40
CA LEU A 152 -3.48 8.07 -7.18
C LEU A 152 -3.65 9.48 -6.63
N GLU A 153 -3.75 10.45 -7.53
CA GLU A 153 -4.24 11.77 -7.19
C GLU A 153 -5.76 11.74 -6.98
N PRO A 154 -6.34 12.65 -6.18
CA PRO A 154 -7.77 12.64 -5.91
C PRO A 154 -8.67 12.60 -7.16
N GLY A 155 -8.27 13.28 -8.23
CA GLY A 155 -8.99 13.29 -9.51
C GLY A 155 -8.89 12.01 -10.33
N GLU A 156 -7.98 11.10 -9.99
CA GLU A 156 -7.77 9.82 -10.69
C GLU A 156 -8.56 8.65 -10.06
N ILE A 157 -9.05 8.83 -8.85
CA ILE A 157 -9.68 7.78 -8.04
C ILE A 157 -10.89 7.18 -8.75
N ASP A 158 -11.82 8.02 -9.22
CA ASP A 158 -13.03 7.57 -9.92
C ASP A 158 -12.72 6.84 -11.22
N ASP A 159 -11.79 7.35 -12.00
CA ASP A 159 -11.38 6.73 -13.26
C ASP A 159 -10.70 5.40 -13.04
N PHE A 160 -9.90 5.30 -11.98
CA PHE A 160 -9.29 4.04 -11.59
C PHE A 160 -10.34 3.01 -11.16
N LEU A 161 -11.22 3.34 -10.23
CA LEU A 161 -12.26 2.42 -9.73
C LEU A 161 -13.23 2.00 -10.81
N ALA A 162 -13.61 2.91 -11.72
CA ALA A 162 -14.50 2.64 -12.84
C ALA A 162 -13.85 1.86 -14.00
N GLY A 163 -12.56 1.51 -13.89
CA GLY A 163 -11.87 0.76 -14.95
C GLY A 163 -11.46 1.57 -16.17
N ARG A 164 -11.60 2.89 -16.14
CA ARG A 164 -11.25 3.79 -17.25
C ARG A 164 -9.75 4.07 -17.34
N MET A 165 -9.04 3.99 -16.22
CA MET A 165 -7.60 4.23 -16.14
C MET A 165 -6.82 2.93 -16.37
N ARG A 166 -5.90 2.93 -17.36
CA ARG A 166 -5.08 1.77 -17.71
C ARG A 166 -3.58 2.02 -17.64
N HIS A 167 -3.16 3.28 -17.71
CA HIS A 167 -1.76 3.69 -17.61
C HIS A 167 -1.59 4.58 -16.40
N PHE A 168 -0.58 4.29 -15.62
CA PHE A 168 -0.33 4.96 -14.36
C PHE A 168 0.95 5.79 -14.51
N LYS A 169 0.85 7.10 -14.32
CA LYS A 169 2.02 7.97 -14.28
C LYS A 169 2.46 8.12 -12.83
N PRO A 170 3.77 8.00 -12.55
CA PRO A 170 4.25 8.32 -11.21
C PRO A 170 3.90 9.78 -10.88
N PRO A 171 3.34 10.07 -9.69
CA PRO A 171 3.05 11.45 -9.31
C PRO A 171 4.36 12.25 -9.27
N ALA A 172 4.40 13.36 -10.01
CA ALA A 172 5.56 14.24 -10.03
C ALA A 172 5.72 14.90 -8.65
N GLU A 173 6.87 14.71 -8.02
CA GLU A 173 7.31 15.40 -6.78
C GLU A 173 6.28 15.45 -5.62
N SER A 174 5.23 14.62 -5.68
CA SER A 174 4.19 14.59 -4.64
C SER A 174 4.62 13.83 -3.39
N LEU A 175 5.79 13.17 -3.42
CA LEU A 175 6.31 12.38 -2.32
C LEU A 175 7.50 13.04 -1.64
N ARG A 176 7.57 12.86 -0.33
CA ARG A 176 8.76 13.12 0.48
C ARG A 176 9.32 11.80 1.01
N VAL A 177 10.63 11.77 1.27
CA VAL A 177 11.32 10.65 1.87
C VAL A 177 12.04 11.07 3.15
N ALA A 178 12.05 10.20 4.13
CA ALA A 178 12.82 10.38 5.37
C ALA A 178 13.45 9.04 5.78
N ASP A 179 14.61 9.10 6.41
CA ASP A 179 15.20 7.93 7.07
C ASP A 179 14.28 7.50 8.23
N ALA A 180 14.12 6.20 8.41
CA ALA A 180 13.24 5.64 9.41
C ALA A 180 13.87 4.42 10.10
N ALA A 181 13.42 4.12 11.31
CA ALA A 181 13.73 2.85 11.95
C ALA A 181 13.12 1.69 11.13
N ASN A 182 13.82 0.56 11.07
CA ASN A 182 13.31 -0.61 10.35
C ASN A 182 12.07 -1.19 11.07
N PRO A 183 10.87 -1.07 10.48
CA PRO A 183 9.63 -1.48 11.13
C PRO A 183 9.48 -3.00 11.18
N LEU A 184 10.30 -3.75 10.43
CA LEU A 184 10.27 -5.22 10.37
C LEU A 184 11.12 -5.87 11.45
N LEU A 185 11.98 -5.12 12.12
CA LEU A 185 12.74 -5.63 13.26
C LEU A 185 11.84 -5.76 14.49
N LYS A 186 11.94 -6.88 15.19
CA LYS A 186 11.29 -7.03 16.51
C LYS A 186 11.88 -5.95 17.43
N ARG A 187 11.04 -5.13 18.05
CA ARG A 187 11.50 -4.28 19.14
C ARG A 187 12.11 -5.21 20.22
N PRO A 188 13.30 -4.90 20.76
CA PRO A 188 13.78 -5.61 21.93
C PRO A 188 12.68 -5.50 23.00
N ARG A 189 12.38 -6.60 23.69
CA ARG A 189 11.48 -6.54 24.85
C ARG A 189 12.08 -5.53 25.83
N PRO A 190 11.28 -4.63 26.43
CA PRO A 190 11.79 -3.83 27.53
C PRO A 190 12.37 -4.78 28.57
N VAL A 191 13.61 -4.51 28.98
CA VAL A 191 14.21 -5.22 30.10
C VAL A 191 13.31 -4.92 31.31
N GLN A 192 12.65 -5.91 31.86
CA GLN A 192 12.03 -5.78 33.17
C GLN A 192 13.17 -5.48 34.14
N GLU A 193 13.25 -4.25 34.61
CA GLU A 193 14.03 -3.95 35.81
C GLU A 193 13.42 -4.76 36.92
N GLU A 194 14.15 -5.81 37.32
CA GLU A 194 13.85 -6.48 38.57
C GLU A 194 14.04 -5.46 39.68
N LEU A 195 12.95 -4.98 40.22
CA LEU A 195 12.93 -4.21 41.47
C LEU A 195 13.35 -5.18 42.59
N PHE A 196 14.60 -5.03 43.03
CA PHE A 196 15.07 -5.58 44.29
C PHE A 196 14.57 -4.74 45.47
#